data_390709f220548d93a6bd6e6c8c4e891e
#
_entry.id   390709f220548d93a6bd6e6c8c4e891e
#
_cell.length_a   1.000
_cell.length_b   1.000
_cell.length_c   1.000
_cell.angle_alpha   90.00
_cell.angle_beta   90.00
_cell.angle_gamma   90.00
#
_symmetry.space_group_name_H-M   'P 1'
#
loop_
_entity.id
_entity.type
_entity.pdbx_description
1 polymer ?
#
loop_
_entity_poly.entity_id
_entity_poly.type
_entity_poly.pdbx_seq_one_letter_code
_entity_poly.pdbx_strand_id
1 'polypeptide(L)'
;MTFLKLGFRSLFRQKRRTLITLIVITFGISSLLLTMGHTAYVEWGLRESTIHQETGHLQIFNSAWFESEEERILQHGLENQREITRGLNQMLDVQLVQARINMMGLISNGEKSVAFVGEALEPEKEKQLRIMFFDSGSEFDSLIVHQHSDDCVVLGRGLAASLNVGPGDWVTLMTSTADGALNAVDVRVV
;
A
#
# COMPACT_ATOMS: atom_id res chain seq x y z
N MET A 1 2.73 5.01 -60.76
CA MET A 1 1.42 4.44 -60.41
C MET A 1 1.23 2.99 -60.90
N THR A 2 1.87 2.51 -61.92
CA THR A 2 1.74 1.16 -62.51
C THR A 2 2.23 0.04 -61.58
N PHE A 3 3.31 0.22 -60.83
CA PHE A 3 3.86 -0.79 -59.91
C PHE A 3 2.93 -1.12 -58.70
N LEU A 4 2.27 -0.11 -58.13
CA LEU A 4 1.29 -0.28 -57.08
C LEU A 4 0.09 -1.10 -57.55
N LYS A 5 -0.39 -0.84 -58.79
CA LYS A 5 -1.51 -1.56 -59.39
C LYS A 5 -1.18 -3.01 -59.71
N LEU A 6 0.06 -3.29 -60.14
CA LEU A 6 0.59 -4.66 -60.36
C LEU A 6 0.73 -5.42 -59.06
N GLY A 7 1.25 -4.79 -57.98
CA GLY A 7 1.36 -5.36 -56.65
C GLY A 7 -0.01 -5.77 -56.05
N PHE A 8 -1.00 -4.86 -56.16
CA PHE A 8 -2.37 -5.14 -55.71
C PHE A 8 -3.01 -6.31 -56.45
N ARG A 9 -2.84 -6.37 -57.79
CA ARG A 9 -3.34 -7.48 -58.60
C ARG A 9 -2.68 -8.80 -58.30
N SER A 10 -1.41 -8.82 -57.89
CA SER A 10 -0.66 -10.01 -57.44
C SER A 10 -1.20 -10.55 -56.13
N LEU A 11 -1.55 -9.69 -55.17
CA LEU A 11 -2.15 -10.05 -53.89
C LEU A 11 -3.47 -10.83 -54.08
N PHE A 12 -4.33 -10.37 -54.98
CA PHE A 12 -5.61 -11.04 -55.25
C PHE A 12 -5.45 -12.35 -56.03
N ARG A 13 -4.35 -12.55 -56.73
CA ARG A 13 -4.11 -13.79 -57.49
C ARG A 13 -3.68 -14.97 -56.58
N GLN A 14 -3.02 -14.66 -55.42
CA GLN A 14 -2.55 -15.64 -54.48
C GLN A 14 -3.30 -15.55 -53.12
N LYS A 15 -4.64 -15.61 -53.18
CA LYS A 15 -5.54 -15.34 -52.05
C LYS A 15 -5.17 -16.10 -50.76
N ARG A 16 -4.86 -17.40 -50.88
CA ARG A 16 -4.52 -18.25 -49.71
C ARG A 16 -3.25 -17.78 -49.00
N ARG A 17 -2.20 -17.47 -49.74
CA ARG A 17 -0.93 -17.00 -49.19
C ARG A 17 -1.08 -15.62 -48.55
N THR A 18 -1.77 -14.71 -49.20
CA THR A 18 -2.05 -13.38 -48.73
C THR A 18 -2.88 -13.40 -47.46
N LEU A 19 -3.90 -14.27 -47.38
CA LEU A 19 -4.73 -14.45 -46.20
C LEU A 19 -3.93 -14.92 -45.00
N ILE A 20 -3.09 -15.96 -45.17
CA ILE A 20 -2.27 -16.50 -44.10
C ILE A 20 -1.31 -15.42 -43.58
N THR A 21 -0.64 -14.70 -44.51
CA THR A 21 0.27 -13.62 -44.11
C THR A 21 -0.45 -12.52 -43.35
N LEU A 22 -1.65 -12.13 -43.81
CA LEU A 22 -2.46 -11.12 -43.14
C LEU A 22 -2.87 -11.55 -41.73
N ILE A 23 -3.31 -12.80 -41.56
CA ILE A 23 -3.66 -13.36 -40.24
C ILE A 23 -2.45 -13.34 -39.31
N VAL A 24 -1.29 -13.77 -39.77
CA VAL A 24 -0.07 -13.78 -38.93
C VAL A 24 0.32 -12.36 -38.50
N ILE A 25 0.31 -11.40 -39.45
CA ILE A 25 0.64 -9.99 -39.14
C ILE A 25 -0.40 -9.40 -38.17
N THR A 26 -1.68 -9.63 -38.43
CA THR A 26 -2.74 -9.10 -37.55
C THR A 26 -2.64 -9.70 -36.15
N PHE A 27 -2.43 -11.01 -36.06
CA PHE A 27 -2.26 -11.67 -34.76
C PHE A 27 -1.02 -11.16 -34.03
N GLY A 28 0.11 -10.99 -34.72
CA GLY A 28 1.33 -10.44 -34.14
C GLY A 28 1.15 -9.01 -33.60
N ILE A 29 0.53 -8.13 -34.38
CA ILE A 29 0.27 -6.74 -33.98
C ILE A 29 -0.73 -6.71 -32.82
N SER A 30 -1.81 -7.49 -32.89
CA SER A 30 -2.81 -7.56 -31.82
C SER A 30 -2.22 -8.08 -30.51
N SER A 31 -1.38 -9.12 -30.56
CA SER A 31 -0.67 -9.65 -29.38
C SER A 31 0.26 -8.59 -28.75
N LEU A 32 0.98 -7.85 -29.57
CA LEU A 32 1.87 -6.79 -29.10
C LEU A 32 1.09 -5.65 -28.44
N LEU A 33 0.00 -5.21 -29.04
CA LEU A 33 -0.87 -4.16 -28.47
C LEU A 33 -1.52 -4.61 -27.15
N LEU A 34 -1.99 -5.86 -27.08
CA LEU A 34 -2.53 -6.43 -25.84
C LEU A 34 -1.48 -6.47 -24.72
N THR A 35 -0.27 -6.92 -25.03
CA THR A 35 0.83 -6.97 -24.07
C THR A 35 1.19 -5.57 -23.58
N MET A 36 1.34 -4.60 -24.47
CA MET A 36 1.64 -3.21 -24.08
C MET A 36 0.52 -2.59 -23.24
N GLY A 37 -0.73 -2.81 -23.61
CA GLY A 37 -1.88 -2.34 -22.85
C GLY A 37 -1.97 -2.99 -21.47
N HIS A 38 -1.71 -4.28 -21.37
CA HIS A 38 -1.68 -4.99 -20.11
C HIS A 38 -0.55 -4.49 -19.19
N THR A 39 0.65 -4.31 -19.73
CA THR A 39 1.79 -3.79 -18.96
C THR A 39 1.50 -2.39 -18.43
N ALA A 40 0.97 -1.50 -19.25
CA ALA A 40 0.60 -0.15 -18.83
C ALA A 40 -0.49 -0.15 -17.74
N TYR A 41 -1.47 -1.05 -17.86
CA TYR A 41 -2.51 -1.22 -16.85
C TYR A 41 -1.95 -1.71 -15.51
N VAL A 42 -1.06 -2.71 -15.54
CA VAL A 42 -0.41 -3.25 -14.33
C VAL A 42 0.47 -2.19 -13.67
N GLU A 43 1.26 -1.46 -14.46
CA GLU A 43 2.11 -0.38 -13.96
C GLU A 43 1.28 0.72 -13.29
N TRP A 44 0.18 1.14 -13.93
CA TRP A 44 -0.74 2.10 -13.36
C TRP A 44 -1.37 1.57 -12.06
N GLY A 45 -1.85 0.33 -12.04
CA GLY A 45 -2.47 -0.28 -10.86
C GLY A 45 -1.50 -0.43 -9.69
N LEU A 46 -0.25 -0.84 -9.95
CA LEU A 46 0.78 -0.94 -8.91
C LEU A 46 1.12 0.44 -8.32
N ARG A 47 1.30 1.44 -9.19
CA ARG A 47 1.57 2.81 -8.74
C ARG A 47 0.46 3.34 -7.86
N GLU A 48 -0.78 3.19 -8.30
CA GLU A 48 -1.96 3.64 -7.56
C GLU A 48 -2.08 2.93 -6.20
N SER A 49 -1.90 1.61 -6.20
CA SER A 49 -1.92 0.81 -4.97
C SER A 49 -0.85 1.25 -3.97
N THR A 50 0.39 1.45 -4.42
CA THR A 50 1.48 1.88 -3.54
C THR A 50 1.23 3.27 -2.96
N ILE A 51 0.77 4.21 -3.78
CA ILE A 51 0.46 5.57 -3.33
C ILE A 51 -0.63 5.54 -2.24
N HIS A 52 -1.68 4.75 -2.44
CA HIS A 52 -2.81 4.75 -1.52
C HIS A 52 -2.62 3.90 -0.28
N GLN A 53 -1.82 2.82 -0.35
CA GLN A 53 -1.64 1.90 0.78
C GLN A 53 -0.45 2.27 1.66
N GLU A 54 0.64 2.76 1.09
CA GLU A 54 1.91 2.88 1.82
C GLU A 54 2.43 4.32 1.89
N THR A 55 2.64 4.94 0.74
CA THR A 55 3.47 6.15 0.68
C THR A 55 2.68 7.46 0.67
N GLY A 56 1.41 7.43 0.26
CA GLY A 56 0.72 8.67 -0.12
C GLY A 56 1.35 9.32 -1.36
N HIS A 57 0.84 10.46 -1.78
CA HIS A 57 1.42 11.23 -2.88
C HIS A 57 2.68 11.99 -2.45
N LEU A 58 2.76 12.36 -1.17
CA LEU A 58 3.86 13.09 -0.55
C LEU A 58 4.08 12.59 0.86
N GLN A 59 5.34 12.42 1.24
CA GLN A 59 5.74 12.10 2.60
C GLN A 59 6.61 13.23 3.15
N ILE A 60 6.39 13.58 4.40
CA ILE A 60 7.15 14.60 5.10
C ILE A 60 7.89 13.95 6.26
N PHE A 61 9.21 14.05 6.22
CA PHE A 61 10.10 13.54 7.25
C PHE A 61 10.94 14.65 7.84
N ASN A 62 11.42 14.44 9.04
CA ASN A 62 12.50 15.24 9.59
C ASN A 62 13.78 14.98 8.77
N SER A 63 14.58 16.03 8.46
CA SER A 63 15.83 15.87 7.69
C SER A 63 16.82 14.90 8.34
N ALA A 64 16.88 14.87 9.67
CA ALA A 64 17.71 13.97 10.44
C ALA A 64 17.32 12.48 10.29
N TRP A 65 16.12 12.20 9.82
CA TRP A 65 15.66 10.83 9.58
C TRP A 65 16.50 10.11 8.52
N PHE A 66 16.93 10.82 7.47
CA PHE A 66 17.75 10.25 6.40
C PHE A 66 19.22 10.01 6.77
N GLU A 67 19.68 10.68 7.84
CA GLU A 67 21.06 10.55 8.32
C GLU A 67 21.19 9.57 9.49
N SER A 68 20.06 9.12 10.03
CA SER A 68 20.03 8.22 11.20
C SER A 68 20.16 6.75 10.79
N GLU A 69 20.79 5.95 11.65
CA GLU A 69 20.79 4.49 11.57
C GLU A 69 19.37 3.96 11.80
N GLU A 70 19.01 2.85 11.14
CA GLU A 70 17.66 2.25 11.19
C GLU A 70 17.14 1.97 12.62
N GLU A 71 18.04 1.76 13.58
CA GLU A 71 17.67 1.48 14.98
C GLU A 71 17.11 2.70 15.74
N ARG A 72 17.27 3.92 15.20
CA ARG A 72 16.89 5.18 15.90
C ARG A 72 15.81 5.98 15.20
N ILE A 73 15.05 5.37 14.35
CA ILE A 73 14.02 6.03 13.52
C ILE A 73 13.03 6.84 14.37
N LEU A 74 12.63 6.34 15.54
CA LEU A 74 11.67 6.99 16.42
C LEU A 74 12.20 8.27 17.07
N GLN A 75 13.54 8.45 17.16
CA GLN A 75 14.15 9.67 17.74
C GLN A 75 14.00 10.88 16.82
N HIS A 76 13.77 10.66 15.53
CA HIS A 76 13.68 11.68 14.51
C HIS A 76 12.26 11.89 13.98
N GLY A 77 11.28 11.68 14.84
CA GLY A 77 9.89 12.03 14.55
C GLY A 77 9.70 13.53 14.34
N LEU A 78 8.53 13.90 13.82
CA LEU A 78 8.13 15.29 13.65
C LEU A 78 7.57 15.84 14.97
N GLU A 79 8.33 16.63 15.71
CA GLU A 79 7.90 17.24 16.99
C GLU A 79 6.66 18.14 16.80
N ASN A 80 6.60 18.88 15.68
CA ASN A 80 5.54 19.84 15.36
C ASN A 80 4.45 19.24 14.46
N GLN A 81 4.19 17.94 14.53
CA GLN A 81 3.24 17.22 13.67
C GLN A 81 1.86 17.89 13.59
N ARG A 82 1.32 18.40 14.73
CA ARG A 82 0.00 19.05 14.76
C ARG A 82 -0.04 20.37 14.00
N GLU A 83 1.04 21.15 14.05
CA GLU A 83 1.17 22.41 13.34
C GLU A 83 1.32 22.19 11.84
N ILE A 84 2.17 21.23 11.45
CA ILE A 84 2.35 20.80 10.06
C ILE A 84 1.04 20.32 9.47
N THR A 85 0.33 19.42 10.15
CA THR A 85 -0.97 18.88 9.72
C THR A 85 -2.00 20.01 9.54
N ARG A 86 -2.03 20.99 10.46
CA ARG A 86 -2.95 22.13 10.36
C ARG A 86 -2.62 23.02 9.16
N GLY A 87 -1.34 23.27 8.91
CA GLY A 87 -0.88 24.06 7.76
C GLY A 87 -1.22 23.39 6.44
N LEU A 88 -0.99 22.08 6.34
CA LEU A 88 -1.29 21.28 5.14
C LEU A 88 -2.78 21.21 4.85
N ASN A 89 -3.62 21.03 5.87
CA ASN A 89 -5.07 20.99 5.70
C ASN A 89 -5.69 22.32 5.24
N GLN A 90 -4.96 23.42 5.29
CA GLN A 90 -5.38 24.73 4.75
C GLN A 90 -5.08 24.89 3.26
N MET A 91 -4.29 23.99 2.67
CA MET A 91 -3.97 24.01 1.25
C MET A 91 -5.11 23.42 0.44
N LEU A 92 -5.52 24.10 -0.64
CA LEU A 92 -6.67 23.70 -1.48
C LEU A 92 -6.49 22.35 -2.18
N ASP A 93 -5.25 21.97 -2.46
CA ASP A 93 -4.92 20.75 -3.21
C ASP A 93 -4.68 19.53 -2.32
N VAL A 94 -4.72 19.69 -1.00
CA VAL A 94 -4.52 18.59 -0.04
C VAL A 94 -5.87 18.01 0.37
N GLN A 95 -6.08 16.75 0.06
CA GLN A 95 -7.33 16.04 0.35
C GLN A 95 -7.31 15.40 1.74
N LEU A 96 -6.20 14.78 2.11
CA LEU A 96 -6.05 14.07 3.38
C LEU A 96 -4.60 14.17 3.87
N VAL A 97 -4.45 14.42 5.16
CA VAL A 97 -3.15 14.37 5.85
C VAL A 97 -3.23 13.36 6.97
N GLN A 98 -2.42 12.32 6.91
CA GLN A 98 -2.38 11.25 7.89
C GLN A 98 -1.00 11.17 8.55
N ALA A 99 -0.97 11.07 9.86
CA ALA A 99 0.24 10.74 10.60
C ALA A 99 0.36 9.22 10.75
N ARG A 100 1.57 8.70 10.54
CA ARG A 100 1.89 7.28 10.71
C ARG A 100 3.16 7.13 11.51
N ILE A 101 3.23 6.10 12.35
CA ILE A 101 4.42 5.76 13.12
C ILE A 101 4.74 4.29 12.85
N ASN A 102 5.86 4.06 12.20
CA ASN A 102 6.37 2.70 12.03
C ASN A 102 7.08 2.26 13.30
N MET A 103 6.75 1.08 13.78
CA MET A 103 7.34 0.52 14.99
C MET A 103 7.74 -0.94 14.76
N MET A 104 8.77 -1.35 15.48
CA MET A 104 9.19 -2.73 15.55
C MET A 104 9.46 -3.11 16.98
N GLY A 105 9.30 -4.38 17.32
CA GLY A 105 9.51 -4.83 18.67
C GLY A 105 9.13 -6.28 18.86
N LEU A 106 8.76 -6.63 20.09
CA LEU A 106 8.26 -7.94 20.48
C LEU A 106 6.81 -7.82 20.91
N ILE A 107 5.99 -8.75 20.45
CA ILE A 107 4.61 -8.93 20.90
C ILE A 107 4.51 -10.24 21.67
N SER A 108 3.85 -10.23 22.82
CA SER A 108 3.74 -11.39 23.71
C SER A 108 2.30 -11.61 24.15
N ASN A 109 1.91 -12.88 24.26
CA ASN A 109 0.66 -13.30 24.89
C ASN A 109 0.87 -13.79 26.35
N GLY A 110 2.06 -13.55 26.94
CA GLY A 110 2.46 -14.05 28.24
C GLY A 110 3.19 -15.41 28.21
N GLU A 111 2.92 -16.26 27.22
CA GLU A 111 3.59 -17.56 27.05
C GLU A 111 4.64 -17.54 25.95
N LYS A 112 4.35 -16.81 24.87
CA LYS A 112 5.21 -16.72 23.69
C LYS A 112 5.46 -15.26 23.35
N SER A 113 6.65 -14.98 22.82
CA SER A 113 7.04 -13.69 22.30
C SER A 113 7.54 -13.84 20.87
N VAL A 114 7.07 -12.98 19.98
CA VAL A 114 7.41 -12.98 18.55
C VAL A 114 7.78 -11.57 18.13
N ALA A 115 8.78 -11.43 17.26
CA ALA A 115 9.11 -10.13 16.67
C ALA A 115 7.99 -9.67 15.75
N PHE A 116 7.67 -8.39 15.81
CA PHE A 116 6.68 -7.78 14.94
C PHE A 116 7.21 -6.50 14.28
N VAL A 117 6.65 -6.20 13.14
CA VAL A 117 6.70 -4.88 12.51
C VAL A 117 5.26 -4.41 12.42
N GLY A 118 5.01 -3.20 12.84
CA GLY A 118 3.67 -2.63 12.90
C GLY A 118 3.66 -1.16 12.57
N GLU A 119 2.47 -0.64 12.32
CA GLU A 119 2.23 0.75 12.02
C GLU A 119 1.11 1.27 12.92
N ALA A 120 1.36 2.37 13.61
CA ALA A 120 0.33 3.12 14.30
C ALA A 120 -0.21 4.22 13.37
N LEU A 121 -1.51 4.29 13.25
CA LEU A 121 -2.21 5.18 12.34
C LEU A 121 -3.47 5.78 13.01
N GLU A 122 -4.01 6.83 12.42
CA GLU A 122 -5.25 7.44 12.85
C GLU A 122 -6.45 6.71 12.21
N PRO A 123 -7.28 5.96 12.98
CA PRO A 123 -8.31 5.08 12.43
C PRO A 123 -9.31 5.79 11.52
N GLU A 124 -9.78 6.97 11.92
CA GLU A 124 -10.77 7.75 11.16
C GLU A 124 -10.24 8.20 9.79
N LYS A 125 -8.96 8.56 9.72
CA LYS A 125 -8.34 8.98 8.47
C LYS A 125 -8.02 7.79 7.57
N GLU A 126 -7.61 6.68 8.17
CA GLU A 126 -7.41 5.42 7.43
C GLU A 126 -8.71 4.94 6.79
N LYS A 127 -9.82 5.03 7.53
CA LYS A 127 -11.14 4.74 6.99
C LYS A 127 -11.51 5.63 5.81
N GLN A 128 -11.28 6.94 5.93
CA GLN A 128 -11.52 7.88 4.83
C GLN A 128 -10.69 7.54 3.58
N LEU A 129 -9.41 7.22 3.78
CA LEU A 129 -8.50 6.82 2.70
C LEU A 129 -9.03 5.57 1.99
N ARG A 130 -9.45 4.57 2.74
CA ARG A 130 -9.97 3.31 2.18
C ARG A 130 -11.28 3.50 1.43
N ILE A 131 -12.22 4.29 1.95
CA ILE A 131 -13.48 4.60 1.27
C ILE A 131 -13.23 5.34 -0.06
N MET A 132 -12.23 6.20 -0.12
CA MET A 132 -11.89 6.93 -1.34
C MET A 132 -11.36 6.03 -2.46
N PHE A 133 -10.67 4.94 -2.13
CA PHE A 133 -9.88 4.18 -3.10
C PHE A 133 -10.21 2.69 -3.18
N PHE A 134 -10.91 2.15 -2.20
CA PHE A 134 -11.32 0.75 -2.20
C PHE A 134 -12.84 0.67 -2.07
N ASP A 135 -13.42 -0.26 -2.81
CA ASP A 135 -14.86 -0.53 -2.70
C ASP A 135 -15.16 -0.98 -1.26
N SER A 136 -16.06 -0.26 -0.61
CA SER A 136 -16.45 -0.46 0.77
C SER A 136 -17.01 -1.88 0.97
N GLY A 137 -16.35 -2.68 1.78
CA GLY A 137 -16.80 -4.04 2.12
C GLY A 137 -15.70 -5.00 2.54
N SER A 138 -14.47 -4.53 2.77
CA SER A 138 -13.44 -5.41 3.31
C SER A 138 -13.70 -5.69 4.81
N GLU A 139 -13.45 -6.92 5.22
CA GLU A 139 -13.51 -7.37 6.62
C GLU A 139 -12.72 -6.42 7.57
N PHE A 140 -11.68 -5.78 7.03
CA PHE A 140 -10.86 -4.81 7.72
C PHE A 140 -11.60 -3.50 8.07
N ASP A 141 -12.55 -3.05 7.24
CA ASP A 141 -13.35 -1.85 7.53
C ASP A 141 -14.23 -2.03 8.76
N SER A 142 -14.72 -3.25 8.98
CA SER A 142 -15.50 -3.59 10.16
C SER A 142 -14.67 -3.61 11.45
N LEU A 143 -13.39 -3.99 11.34
CA LEU A 143 -12.47 -4.04 12.49
C LEU A 143 -12.09 -2.64 12.99
N ILE A 144 -11.85 -1.69 12.07
CA ILE A 144 -11.48 -0.30 12.43
C ILE A 144 -12.69 0.48 12.98
N VAL A 145 -13.91 0.19 12.50
CA VAL A 145 -15.11 0.99 12.79
C VAL A 145 -15.69 0.72 14.17
N HIS A 146 -15.51 -0.48 14.72
CA HIS A 146 -16.28 -0.89 15.89
C HIS A 146 -15.59 -0.70 17.25
N GLN A 147 -14.34 -0.26 17.29
CA GLN A 147 -13.66 -0.10 18.57
C GLN A 147 -12.96 1.26 18.70
N HIS A 148 -13.63 2.15 19.42
CA HIS A 148 -13.15 3.48 19.84
C HIS A 148 -12.25 3.40 21.08
N SER A 149 -11.50 2.33 21.30
CA SER A 149 -10.53 2.25 22.39
C SER A 149 -9.14 2.52 21.87
N ASP A 150 -8.43 3.42 22.53
CA ASP A 150 -7.04 3.79 22.21
C ASP A 150 -6.07 2.61 22.39
N ASP A 151 -6.51 1.50 23.02
CA ASP A 151 -5.71 0.34 23.40
C ASP A 151 -6.07 -0.89 22.57
N CYS A 152 -6.21 -0.78 21.26
CA CYS A 152 -6.51 -1.93 20.41
C CYS A 152 -5.48 -2.12 19.28
N VAL A 153 -5.33 -3.36 18.85
CA VAL A 153 -4.42 -3.76 17.77
C VAL A 153 -5.09 -4.72 16.80
N VAL A 154 -4.86 -4.51 15.51
CA VAL A 154 -5.21 -5.48 14.47
C VAL A 154 -3.97 -6.30 14.16
N LEU A 155 -4.07 -7.61 14.27
CA LEU A 155 -2.96 -8.52 14.00
C LEU A 155 -3.12 -9.19 12.63
N GLY A 156 -2.02 -9.29 11.90
CA GLY A 156 -1.98 -10.14 10.72
C GLY A 156 -2.24 -11.60 11.10
N ARG A 157 -3.00 -12.32 10.26
CA ARG A 157 -3.41 -13.72 10.50
C ARG A 157 -2.24 -14.65 10.87
N GLY A 158 -1.08 -14.47 10.22
CA GLY A 158 0.13 -15.26 10.52
C GLY A 158 0.67 -14.99 11.91
N LEU A 159 0.70 -13.73 12.36
CA LEU A 159 1.17 -13.34 13.68
C LEU A 159 0.21 -13.81 14.78
N ALA A 160 -1.10 -13.61 14.58
CA ALA A 160 -2.13 -14.10 15.49
C ALA A 160 -2.07 -15.62 15.67
N ALA A 161 -1.90 -16.38 14.58
CA ALA A 161 -1.74 -17.83 14.65
C ALA A 161 -0.46 -18.26 15.37
N SER A 162 0.66 -17.56 15.20
CA SER A 162 1.93 -17.88 15.86
C SER A 162 1.87 -17.67 17.38
N LEU A 163 1.13 -16.65 17.81
CA LEU A 163 0.87 -16.33 19.21
C LEU A 163 -0.30 -17.14 19.80
N ASN A 164 -1.09 -17.81 18.96
CA ASN A 164 -2.32 -18.49 19.35
C ASN A 164 -3.31 -17.55 20.06
N VAL A 165 -3.51 -16.35 19.50
CA VAL A 165 -4.46 -15.35 20.00
C VAL A 165 -5.54 -15.05 18.97
N GLY A 166 -6.70 -14.62 19.46
CA GLY A 166 -7.85 -14.24 18.65
C GLY A 166 -8.47 -12.91 19.09
N PRO A 167 -9.50 -12.45 18.40
CA PRO A 167 -10.22 -11.24 18.77
C PRO A 167 -10.72 -11.30 20.21
N GLY A 168 -10.43 -10.23 20.97
CA GLY A 168 -10.77 -10.13 22.39
C GLY A 168 -9.66 -10.45 23.35
N ASP A 169 -8.60 -11.14 22.91
CA ASP A 169 -7.44 -11.47 23.74
C ASP A 169 -6.56 -10.25 23.99
N TRP A 170 -5.81 -10.29 25.08
CA TRP A 170 -4.82 -9.27 25.42
C TRP A 170 -3.42 -9.72 25.01
N VAL A 171 -2.67 -8.77 24.48
CA VAL A 171 -1.25 -8.96 24.13
C VAL A 171 -0.43 -7.77 24.61
N THR A 172 0.81 -8.02 24.96
CA THR A 172 1.75 -6.98 25.40
C THR A 172 2.68 -6.63 24.23
N LEU A 173 2.67 -5.39 23.81
CA LEU A 173 3.60 -4.83 22.83
C LEU A 173 4.81 -4.27 23.58
N MET A 174 5.99 -4.72 23.24
CA MET A 174 7.27 -4.22 23.77
C MET A 174 8.07 -3.57 22.66
N THR A 175 8.31 -2.28 22.76
CA THR A 175 9.07 -1.50 21.77
C THR A 175 9.95 -0.48 22.48
N SER A 176 10.94 0.07 21.77
CA SER A 176 11.74 1.18 22.28
C SER A 176 10.98 2.51 22.15
N THR A 177 11.12 3.35 23.13
CA THR A 177 10.67 4.76 23.07
C THR A 177 11.61 5.60 22.21
N ALA A 178 11.22 6.84 21.90
CA ALA A 178 12.08 7.80 21.22
C ALA A 178 13.43 8.02 21.95
N ASP A 179 13.46 7.91 23.26
CA ASP A 179 14.66 8.05 24.08
C ASP A 179 15.50 6.74 24.15
N GLY A 180 15.06 5.68 23.47
CA GLY A 180 15.73 4.37 23.45
C GLY A 180 15.45 3.49 24.66
N ALA A 181 14.56 3.89 25.57
CA ALA A 181 14.13 3.05 26.69
C ALA A 181 13.11 2.00 26.18
N LEU A 182 13.19 0.79 26.72
CA LEU A 182 12.16 -0.23 26.48
C LEU A 182 10.87 0.13 27.22
N ASN A 183 9.75 0.09 26.52
CA ASN A 183 8.42 0.25 27.11
C ASN A 183 7.52 -0.91 26.69
N ALA A 184 6.55 -1.21 27.52
CA ALA A 184 5.57 -2.25 27.28
C ALA A 184 4.16 -1.70 27.47
N VAL A 185 3.26 -2.02 26.55
CA VAL A 185 1.86 -1.59 26.57
C VAL A 185 0.98 -2.80 26.30
N ASP A 186 -0.03 -3.00 27.15
CA ASP A 186 -1.04 -4.03 26.93
C ASP A 186 -2.14 -3.49 26.00
N VAL A 187 -2.44 -4.26 24.97
CA VAL A 187 -3.44 -3.90 23.96
C VAL A 187 -4.36 -5.08 23.68
N ARG A 188 -5.57 -4.79 23.26
CA ARG A 188 -6.57 -5.80 22.95
C ARG A 188 -6.57 -6.10 21.45
N VAL A 189 -6.59 -7.38 21.09
CA VAL A 189 -6.72 -7.84 19.70
C VAL A 189 -8.16 -7.64 19.22
N VAL A 190 -8.33 -7.05 18.05
CA VAL A 190 -9.62 -6.81 17.40
C VAL A 190 -9.68 -7.51 16.05
#